data_c2feb5346bc6bd41da8246229d5dca15
#
_entry.id   c2feb5346bc6bd41da8246229d5dca15
#
_cell.length_a   1.000
_cell.length_b   1.000
_cell.length_c   1.000
_cell.angle_alpha   90.00
_cell.angle_beta   90.00
_cell.angle_gamma   90.00
#
_symmetry.space_group_name_H-M   'P 1'
#
loop_
_entity.id
_entity.type
_entity.pdbx_description
1 polymer ?
#
loop_
_entity_poly.entity_id
_entity_poly.type
_entity_poly.pdbx_seq_one_letter_code
_entity_poly.pdbx_strand_id
1 'polypeptide(L)'
;LYDKDLMPIIETNAASKPQVPAGDIYTYSDAFAAKGLFAASVMFAPERTEYYVAYLNKVISAIEDGRFQMDESRHLSKAVIAAEPDDFGPRMIVLAVAGLLHRHGSAYPTEFADRFIDHIFERHFDGATGLLFNVPGHDARDVGHSIEFCGFAFEHLATRKDDPRVGHIISVLRRSLEIGLQGPGIALSLSAKTGKVLSPQYAWWPMPEAVRACALGIRLTKDQSLFDLWQRADQVFFENYWQ
;
A
#
# COMPACT_ATOMS: atom_id res chain seq x y z
N LEU A 1 1.83 -3.21 -21.76
CA LEU A 1 2.48 -2.21 -22.64
C LEU A 1 1.83 -0.84 -22.46
N TYR A 2 2.59 0.22 -22.72
CA TYR A 2 2.13 1.62 -22.65
C TYR A 2 2.42 2.33 -23.96
N ASP A 3 1.55 3.23 -24.34
CA ASP A 3 1.79 4.11 -25.50
C ASP A 3 2.74 5.28 -25.14
N LYS A 4 3.01 6.18 -26.12
CA LYS A 4 3.89 7.35 -25.92
C LYS A 4 3.38 8.35 -24.87
N ASP A 5 2.09 8.33 -24.55
CA ASP A 5 1.44 9.21 -23.58
C ASP A 5 1.26 8.51 -22.23
N LEU A 6 1.92 7.35 -22.03
CA LEU A 6 1.86 6.48 -20.85
C LEU A 6 0.44 5.96 -20.56
N MET A 7 -0.35 5.77 -21.62
CA MET A 7 -1.63 5.10 -21.50
C MET A 7 -1.43 3.59 -21.67
N PRO A 8 -2.03 2.75 -20.80
CA PRO A 8 -1.86 1.31 -20.89
C PRO A 8 -2.43 0.77 -22.22
N ILE A 9 -1.66 -0.08 -22.89
CA ILE A 9 -2.07 -0.82 -24.07
C ILE A 9 -2.21 -2.28 -23.65
N ILE A 10 -3.42 -2.82 -23.65
CA ILE A 10 -3.67 -4.22 -23.38
C ILE A 10 -3.56 -5.01 -24.68
N GLU A 11 -2.54 -5.83 -24.82
CA GLU A 11 -2.46 -6.85 -25.87
C GLU A 11 -3.24 -8.09 -25.42
N THR A 12 -4.42 -8.30 -25.99
CA THR A 12 -5.13 -9.58 -25.83
C THR A 12 -4.77 -10.47 -27.01
N ASN A 13 -3.96 -11.51 -26.78
CA ASN A 13 -3.55 -12.57 -27.75
C ASN A 13 -3.05 -12.08 -29.12
N ALA A 14 -2.13 -12.83 -29.74
CA ALA A 14 -1.46 -12.52 -31.00
C ALA A 14 -2.38 -12.28 -32.24
N ALA A 15 -3.69 -12.41 -32.08
CA ALA A 15 -4.70 -12.21 -33.13
C ALA A 15 -5.62 -11.01 -32.89
N SER A 16 -5.58 -10.36 -31.74
CA SER A 16 -6.46 -9.22 -31.44
C SER A 16 -5.74 -7.89 -31.65
N LYS A 17 -6.41 -6.95 -32.28
CA LYS A 17 -5.92 -5.56 -32.37
C LYS A 17 -5.75 -5.02 -30.93
N PRO A 18 -4.67 -4.23 -30.66
CA PRO A 18 -4.52 -3.55 -29.38
C PRO A 18 -5.81 -2.78 -29.10
N GLN A 19 -6.46 -3.08 -27.97
CA GLN A 19 -7.59 -2.28 -27.53
C GLN A 19 -7.02 -1.03 -26.87
N VAL A 20 -7.35 0.13 -27.42
CA VAL A 20 -7.09 1.40 -26.76
C VAL A 20 -7.92 1.41 -25.47
N PRO A 21 -7.31 1.60 -24.30
CA PRO A 21 -8.04 1.63 -23.06
C PRO A 21 -9.15 2.68 -23.08
N ALA A 22 -10.18 2.51 -22.25
CA ALA A 22 -11.16 3.55 -21.96
C ALA A 22 -10.43 4.73 -21.27
N GLY A 23 -9.74 5.49 -22.05
CA GLY A 23 -8.96 6.72 -21.96
C GLY A 23 -8.53 7.31 -20.61
N ASP A 24 -9.09 6.90 -19.46
CA ASP A 24 -8.85 7.51 -18.15
C ASP A 24 -8.98 6.52 -16.98
N ILE A 25 -8.93 5.22 -17.25
CA ILE A 25 -8.91 4.15 -16.23
C ILE A 25 -7.47 3.72 -15.99
N TYR A 26 -7.07 3.65 -14.76
CA TYR A 26 -5.74 3.28 -14.28
C TYR A 26 -5.79 2.01 -13.43
N THR A 27 -4.64 1.35 -13.27
CA THR A 27 -4.52 0.06 -12.61
C THR A 27 -3.33 0.01 -11.66
N TYR A 28 -3.12 -1.13 -10.97
CA TYR A 28 -1.90 -1.34 -10.19
C TYR A 28 -0.63 -1.27 -11.04
N SER A 29 -0.68 -1.75 -12.29
CA SER A 29 0.45 -1.61 -13.22
C SER A 29 0.82 -0.15 -13.45
N ASP A 30 -0.16 0.75 -13.58
CA ASP A 30 0.06 2.19 -13.68
C ASP A 30 0.68 2.76 -12.38
N ALA A 31 0.18 2.35 -11.22
CA ALA A 31 0.68 2.82 -9.94
C ALA A 31 2.16 2.46 -9.75
N PHE A 32 2.53 1.21 -10.05
CA PHE A 32 3.93 0.77 -9.96
C PHE A 32 4.81 1.40 -11.04
N ALA A 33 4.32 1.53 -12.28
CA ALA A 33 5.04 2.19 -13.36
C ALA A 33 5.30 3.67 -13.04
N ALA A 34 4.29 4.41 -12.59
CA ALA A 34 4.42 5.83 -12.26
C ALA A 34 5.44 6.05 -11.14
N LYS A 35 5.37 5.23 -10.07
CA LYS A 35 6.33 5.26 -8.96
C LYS A 35 7.76 4.96 -9.43
N GLY A 36 7.93 3.88 -10.20
CA GLY A 36 9.24 3.45 -10.69
C GLY A 36 9.86 4.44 -11.67
N LEU A 37 9.08 4.98 -12.60
CA LEU A 37 9.51 5.97 -13.59
C LEU A 37 9.88 7.30 -12.93
N PHE A 38 9.11 7.75 -11.94
CA PHE A 38 9.50 8.91 -11.14
C PHE A 38 10.85 8.68 -10.45
N ALA A 39 11.02 7.58 -9.72
CA ALA A 39 12.27 7.28 -9.02
C ALA A 39 13.48 7.21 -9.99
N ALA A 40 13.30 6.54 -11.12
CA ALA A 40 14.34 6.43 -12.15
C ALA A 40 14.66 7.78 -12.79
N SER A 41 13.67 8.62 -13.05
CA SER A 41 13.91 9.92 -13.66
C SER A 41 14.73 10.84 -12.78
N VAL A 42 14.47 10.88 -11.49
CA VAL A 42 15.26 11.69 -10.54
C VAL A 42 16.75 11.33 -10.60
N MET A 43 17.08 10.05 -10.82
CA MET A 43 18.46 9.58 -10.84
C MET A 43 19.12 9.66 -12.21
N PHE A 44 18.38 9.37 -13.27
CA PHE A 44 18.96 9.10 -14.60
C PHE A 44 18.48 10.03 -15.71
N ALA A 45 17.37 10.75 -15.51
CA ALA A 45 16.75 11.62 -16.52
C ALA A 45 16.00 12.79 -15.85
N PRO A 46 16.69 13.67 -15.12
CA PRO A 46 16.04 14.74 -14.33
C PRO A 46 15.13 15.64 -15.16
N GLU A 47 15.43 15.82 -16.44
CA GLU A 47 14.63 16.60 -17.40
C GLU A 47 13.23 15.99 -17.65
N ARG A 48 13.00 14.73 -17.30
CA ARG A 48 11.73 14.01 -17.43
C ARG A 48 10.94 13.92 -16.13
N THR A 49 11.49 14.36 -15.03
CA THR A 49 10.88 14.17 -13.69
C THR A 49 9.48 14.77 -13.63
N GLU A 50 9.28 16.00 -14.13
CA GLU A 50 7.96 16.65 -14.13
C GLU A 50 6.92 15.86 -14.95
N TYR A 51 7.32 15.26 -16.06
CA TYR A 51 6.45 14.41 -16.86
C TYR A 51 5.95 13.18 -16.08
N TYR A 52 6.84 12.53 -15.33
CA TYR A 52 6.45 11.36 -14.51
C TYR A 52 5.71 11.74 -13.24
N VAL A 53 5.96 12.92 -12.67
CA VAL A 53 5.12 13.49 -11.60
C VAL A 53 3.71 13.75 -12.10
N ALA A 54 3.55 14.29 -13.30
CA ALA A 54 2.22 14.48 -13.91
C ALA A 54 1.49 13.14 -14.13
N TYR A 55 2.20 12.09 -14.54
CA TYR A 55 1.62 10.75 -14.65
C TYR A 55 1.19 10.20 -13.29
N LEU A 56 2.04 10.31 -12.29
CA LEU A 56 1.73 9.91 -10.92
C LEU A 56 0.47 10.63 -10.39
N ASN A 57 0.35 11.94 -10.61
CA ASN A 57 -0.82 12.70 -10.22
C ASN A 57 -2.11 12.22 -10.91
N LYS A 58 -2.02 11.76 -12.16
CA LYS A 58 -3.17 11.14 -12.86
C LYS A 58 -3.61 9.84 -12.16
N VAL A 59 -2.67 9.01 -11.72
CA VAL A 59 -2.97 7.77 -10.96
C VAL A 59 -3.61 8.11 -9.61
N ILE A 60 -3.05 9.08 -8.87
CA ILE A 60 -3.61 9.54 -7.60
C ILE A 60 -5.06 10.02 -7.78
N SER A 61 -5.30 10.90 -8.76
CA SER A 61 -6.64 11.40 -9.06
C SER A 61 -7.58 10.27 -9.48
N ALA A 62 -7.10 9.30 -10.25
CA ALA A 62 -7.91 8.16 -10.65
C ALA A 62 -8.41 7.33 -9.47
N ILE A 63 -7.56 7.13 -8.45
CA ILE A 63 -7.95 6.45 -7.21
C ILE A 63 -9.00 7.27 -6.43
N GLU A 64 -8.82 8.59 -6.34
CA GLU A 64 -9.75 9.48 -5.64
C GLU A 64 -11.10 9.58 -6.35
N ASP A 65 -11.10 9.57 -7.69
CA ASP A 65 -12.28 9.76 -8.54
C ASP A 65 -13.00 8.45 -8.89
N GLY A 66 -12.55 7.29 -8.39
CA GLY A 66 -13.14 5.99 -8.73
C GLY A 66 -12.92 5.57 -10.18
N ARG A 67 -11.74 5.88 -10.74
CA ARG A 67 -11.29 5.50 -12.08
C ARG A 67 -10.10 4.54 -12.04
N PHE A 68 -9.96 3.81 -10.96
CA PHE A 68 -8.90 2.83 -10.75
C PHE A 68 -9.51 1.42 -10.75
N GLN A 69 -9.05 0.55 -11.64
CA GLN A 69 -9.47 -0.84 -11.73
C GLN A 69 -8.42 -1.74 -11.10
N MET A 70 -8.81 -2.54 -10.10
CA MET A 70 -7.90 -3.45 -9.40
C MET A 70 -7.69 -4.75 -10.16
N ASP A 71 -8.74 -5.29 -10.77
CA ASP A 71 -8.69 -6.55 -11.51
C ASP A 71 -8.19 -6.33 -12.94
N GLU A 72 -6.88 -6.43 -13.13
CA GLU A 72 -6.23 -6.27 -14.43
C GLU A 72 -6.44 -7.46 -15.38
N SER A 73 -7.02 -8.55 -14.90
CA SER A 73 -7.37 -9.71 -15.76
C SER A 73 -8.62 -9.46 -16.62
N ARG A 74 -9.39 -8.41 -16.29
CA ARG A 74 -10.61 -8.01 -16.98
C ARG A 74 -10.37 -6.79 -17.85
N HIS A 75 -11.16 -6.70 -18.91
CA HIS A 75 -11.16 -5.51 -19.78
C HIS A 75 -11.44 -4.22 -18.97
N LEU A 76 -10.64 -3.17 -19.20
CA LEU A 76 -10.80 -1.91 -18.48
C LEU A 76 -12.16 -1.27 -18.81
N SER A 77 -12.98 -1.09 -17.78
CA SER A 77 -14.30 -0.47 -17.94
C SER A 77 -14.85 0.06 -16.61
N LYS A 78 -15.69 1.09 -16.70
CA LYS A 78 -16.43 1.62 -15.54
C LYS A 78 -17.35 0.57 -14.89
N ALA A 79 -17.85 -0.37 -15.67
CA ALA A 79 -18.70 -1.45 -15.17
C ALA A 79 -17.92 -2.45 -14.31
N VAL A 80 -16.64 -2.73 -14.66
CA VAL A 80 -15.76 -3.56 -13.83
C VAL A 80 -15.45 -2.85 -12.53
N ILE A 81 -15.02 -1.58 -12.59
CA ILE A 81 -14.73 -0.76 -11.40
C ILE A 81 -15.93 -0.73 -10.44
N ALA A 82 -17.13 -0.50 -10.97
CA ALA A 82 -18.35 -0.42 -10.16
C ALA A 82 -18.72 -1.76 -9.48
N ALA A 83 -18.18 -2.87 -9.96
CA ALA A 83 -18.39 -4.20 -9.39
C ALA A 83 -17.25 -4.64 -8.44
N GLU A 84 -16.16 -3.89 -8.38
CA GLU A 84 -15.04 -4.17 -7.47
C GLU A 84 -15.40 -3.82 -6.02
N PRO A 85 -14.83 -4.54 -5.04
CA PRO A 85 -15.02 -4.19 -3.64
C PRO A 85 -14.31 -2.86 -3.30
N ASP A 86 -14.82 -2.17 -2.28
CA ASP A 86 -14.14 -1.02 -1.68
C ASP A 86 -12.92 -1.53 -0.89
N ASP A 87 -11.77 -1.67 -1.56
CA ASP A 87 -10.52 -2.15 -0.98
C ASP A 87 -9.53 -0.99 -0.78
N PHE A 88 -8.82 -0.98 0.34
CA PHE A 88 -7.86 0.10 0.61
C PHE A 88 -6.52 -0.04 -0.13
N GLY A 89 -6.27 -1.18 -0.77
CA GLY A 89 -5.02 -1.50 -1.46
C GLY A 89 -4.52 -0.42 -2.41
N PRO A 90 -5.35 0.13 -3.32
CA PRO A 90 -4.90 1.20 -4.22
C PRO A 90 -4.34 2.43 -3.48
N ARG A 91 -5.02 2.87 -2.41
CA ARG A 91 -4.55 4.00 -1.61
C ARG A 91 -3.28 3.69 -0.83
N MET A 92 -3.20 2.47 -0.29
CA MET A 92 -2.01 2.01 0.44
C MET A 92 -0.77 1.97 -0.46
N ILE A 93 -0.87 1.35 -1.63
CA ILE A 93 0.27 1.21 -2.56
C ILE A 93 0.77 2.59 -3.02
N VAL A 94 -0.15 3.52 -3.30
CA VAL A 94 0.24 4.87 -3.75
C VAL A 94 0.70 5.75 -2.58
N LEU A 95 0.26 5.48 -1.35
CA LEU A 95 0.80 6.17 -0.16
C LEU A 95 2.33 6.06 -0.05
N ALA A 96 2.91 4.93 -0.47
CA ALA A 96 4.37 4.74 -0.52
C ALA A 96 5.12 5.81 -1.34
N VAL A 97 4.43 6.44 -2.27
CA VAL A 97 5.00 7.50 -3.12
C VAL A 97 5.31 8.77 -2.30
N ALA A 98 4.52 9.05 -1.27
CA ALA A 98 4.76 10.24 -0.44
C ALA A 98 6.16 10.22 0.20
N GLY A 99 6.59 9.07 0.73
CA GLY A 99 7.95 8.90 1.25
C GLY A 99 9.02 9.10 0.17
N LEU A 100 8.75 8.63 -1.04
CA LEU A 100 9.65 8.84 -2.18
C LEU A 100 9.75 10.32 -2.57
N LEU A 101 8.64 11.03 -2.65
CA LEU A 101 8.58 12.47 -2.92
C LEU A 101 9.32 13.28 -1.85
N HIS A 102 9.13 12.96 -0.57
CA HIS A 102 9.83 13.61 0.53
C HIS A 102 11.36 13.46 0.44
N ARG A 103 11.86 12.32 -0.01
CA ARG A 103 13.31 12.09 -0.17
C ARG A 103 13.92 12.91 -1.30
N HIS A 104 13.12 13.26 -2.29
CA HIS A 104 13.59 13.97 -3.49
C HIS A 104 13.28 15.47 -3.50
N GLY A 105 12.79 16.02 -2.38
CA GLY A 105 12.63 17.46 -2.16
C GLY A 105 11.20 17.90 -1.88
N SER A 106 11.10 19.06 -1.25
CA SER A 106 9.83 19.67 -0.84
C SER A 106 9.01 20.28 -2.00
N ALA A 107 9.47 20.15 -3.23
CA ALA A 107 8.82 20.75 -4.40
C ALA A 107 7.53 20.00 -4.82
N TYR A 108 7.35 18.76 -4.36
CA TYR A 108 6.24 17.93 -4.79
C TYR A 108 5.16 17.83 -3.71
N PRO A 109 3.89 18.11 -4.05
CA PRO A 109 2.80 18.05 -3.10
C PRO A 109 2.55 16.61 -2.61
N THR A 110 2.34 16.44 -1.31
CA THR A 110 2.12 15.15 -0.66
C THR A 110 0.81 15.10 0.15
N GLU A 111 -0.07 16.09 -0.02
CA GLU A 111 -1.35 16.20 0.72
C GLU A 111 -2.32 15.06 0.39
N PHE A 112 -2.16 14.40 -0.76
CA PHE A 112 -2.92 13.18 -1.08
C PHE A 112 -2.68 12.08 -0.04
N ALA A 113 -1.47 12.01 0.52
CA ALA A 113 -1.13 11.00 1.51
C ALA A 113 -1.91 11.19 2.82
N ASP A 114 -2.10 12.45 3.26
CA ASP A 114 -2.94 12.75 4.40
C ASP A 114 -4.39 12.30 4.14
N ARG A 115 -4.95 12.65 2.96
CA ARG A 115 -6.31 12.23 2.57
C ARG A 115 -6.44 10.69 2.47
N PHE A 116 -5.41 9.99 2.01
CA PHE A 116 -5.43 8.52 1.92
C PHE A 116 -5.39 7.87 3.31
N ILE A 117 -4.56 8.38 4.21
CA ILE A 117 -4.53 7.90 5.60
C ILE A 117 -5.87 8.13 6.27
N ASP A 118 -6.42 9.34 6.16
CA ASP A 118 -7.70 9.69 6.76
C ASP A 118 -8.84 8.81 6.19
N HIS A 119 -8.90 8.64 4.87
CA HIS A 119 -9.88 7.75 4.22
C HIS A 119 -9.77 6.30 4.72
N ILE A 120 -8.54 5.76 4.86
CA ILE A 120 -8.34 4.39 5.34
C ILE A 120 -8.84 4.27 6.79
N PHE A 121 -8.57 5.24 7.65
CA PHE A 121 -9.11 5.21 9.02
C PHE A 121 -10.62 5.41 9.08
N GLU A 122 -11.19 6.28 8.27
CA GLU A 122 -12.64 6.52 8.25
C GLU A 122 -13.43 5.32 7.71
N ARG A 123 -12.92 4.64 6.69
CA ARG A 123 -13.65 3.60 5.96
C ARG A 123 -13.29 2.18 6.35
N HIS A 124 -12.03 1.95 6.72
CA HIS A 124 -11.47 0.62 6.87
C HIS A 124 -11.04 0.29 8.31
N PHE A 125 -11.12 1.21 9.26
CA PHE A 125 -10.79 0.90 10.64
C PHE A 125 -11.94 0.21 11.37
N ASP A 126 -11.64 -0.97 11.93
CA ASP A 126 -12.57 -1.72 12.78
C ASP A 126 -12.27 -1.43 14.25
N GLY A 127 -13.01 -0.51 14.85
CA GLY A 127 -12.85 -0.15 16.26
C GLY A 127 -13.11 -1.30 17.24
N ALA A 128 -13.85 -2.34 16.84
CA ALA A 128 -14.12 -3.49 17.70
C ALA A 128 -12.91 -4.43 17.80
N THR A 129 -12.12 -4.57 16.75
CA THR A 129 -10.97 -5.47 16.69
C THR A 129 -9.61 -4.76 16.74
N GLY A 130 -9.59 -3.45 16.46
CA GLY A 130 -8.38 -2.64 16.35
C GLY A 130 -7.59 -2.89 15.05
N LEU A 131 -8.22 -3.51 14.05
CA LEU A 131 -7.61 -3.88 12.77
C LEU A 131 -8.17 -3.04 11.62
N LEU A 132 -7.51 -3.10 10.47
CA LEU A 132 -8.08 -2.60 9.23
C LEU A 132 -8.88 -3.69 8.50
N PHE A 133 -10.02 -3.31 7.94
CA PHE A 133 -10.70 -4.09 6.91
C PHE A 133 -9.98 -3.88 5.58
N ASN A 134 -9.60 -4.95 4.87
CA ASN A 134 -9.26 -4.80 3.46
C ASN A 134 -10.49 -4.33 2.71
N VAL A 135 -11.62 -5.01 2.92
CA VAL A 135 -12.94 -4.63 2.42
C VAL A 135 -13.88 -4.47 3.61
N PRO A 136 -14.54 -3.31 3.80
CA PRO A 136 -15.43 -3.07 4.94
C PRO A 136 -16.49 -4.16 5.10
N GLY A 137 -16.67 -4.61 6.34
CA GLY A 137 -17.66 -5.63 6.70
C GLY A 137 -17.24 -7.09 6.50
N HIS A 138 -16.13 -7.36 5.83
CA HIS A 138 -15.60 -8.73 5.71
C HIS A 138 -14.89 -9.15 7.00
N ASP A 139 -14.99 -10.45 7.35
CA ASP A 139 -14.28 -11.00 8.52
C ASP A 139 -12.78 -11.25 8.23
N ALA A 140 -12.46 -11.66 7.01
CA ALA A 140 -11.08 -11.92 6.59
C ALA A 140 -10.25 -10.63 6.60
N ARG A 141 -9.04 -10.71 7.17
CA ARG A 141 -8.05 -9.63 7.23
C ARG A 141 -6.74 -10.10 6.62
N ASP A 142 -6.21 -9.33 5.72
CA ASP A 142 -4.81 -9.39 5.32
C ASP A 142 -4.03 -8.40 6.20
N VAL A 143 -3.48 -8.94 7.30
CA VAL A 143 -2.72 -8.10 8.24
C VAL A 143 -1.37 -7.67 7.67
N GLY A 144 -0.85 -8.37 6.66
CA GLY A 144 0.34 -7.97 5.94
C GLY A 144 0.16 -6.60 5.28
N HIS A 145 -0.94 -6.39 4.58
CA HIS A 145 -1.29 -5.09 4.00
C HIS A 145 -1.50 -4.00 5.07
N SER A 146 -2.09 -4.35 6.22
CA SER A 146 -2.22 -3.40 7.34
C SER A 146 -0.86 -2.96 7.89
N ILE A 147 0.10 -3.88 7.98
CA ILE A 147 1.48 -3.62 8.42
C ILE A 147 2.21 -2.75 7.39
N GLU A 148 2.08 -3.08 6.11
CA GLU A 148 2.66 -2.32 5.00
C GLU A 148 2.13 -0.88 4.98
N PHE A 149 0.80 -0.70 5.13
CA PHE A 149 0.19 0.61 5.30
C PHE A 149 0.81 1.41 6.44
N CYS A 150 0.99 0.80 7.61
CA CYS A 150 1.61 1.47 8.77
C CYS A 150 3.03 1.96 8.44
N GLY A 151 3.81 1.15 7.73
CA GLY A 151 5.15 1.51 7.30
C GLY A 151 5.16 2.73 6.36
N PHE A 152 4.29 2.76 5.36
CA PHE A 152 4.17 3.90 4.44
C PHE A 152 3.66 5.16 5.14
N ALA A 153 2.70 5.03 6.05
CA ALA A 153 2.17 6.14 6.82
C ALA A 153 3.23 6.74 7.76
N PHE A 154 4.03 5.92 8.46
CA PHE A 154 5.15 6.43 9.27
C PHE A 154 6.22 7.13 8.43
N GLU A 155 6.49 6.64 7.22
CA GLU A 155 7.45 7.30 6.32
C GLU A 155 6.93 8.69 5.90
N HIS A 156 5.64 8.80 5.57
CA HIS A 156 5.02 10.09 5.27
C HIS A 156 5.02 11.04 6.48
N LEU A 157 4.75 10.52 7.68
CA LEU A 157 4.69 11.29 8.92
C LEU A 157 6.06 11.48 9.61
N ALA A 158 7.17 11.12 8.98
CA ALA A 158 8.49 11.02 9.61
C ALA A 158 8.98 12.28 10.35
N THR A 159 8.49 13.46 9.97
CA THR A 159 8.80 14.75 10.61
C THR A 159 7.66 15.29 11.48
N ARG A 160 6.53 14.57 11.58
CA ARG A 160 5.29 14.99 12.24
C ARG A 160 4.94 14.07 13.43
N LYS A 161 5.86 13.91 14.39
CA LYS A 161 5.70 12.98 15.53
C LYS A 161 4.46 13.25 16.39
N ASP A 162 3.99 14.50 16.45
CA ASP A 162 2.84 14.92 17.26
C ASP A 162 1.52 14.89 16.45
N ASP A 163 1.55 14.38 15.23
CA ASP A 163 0.34 14.17 14.42
C ASP A 163 -0.56 13.11 15.08
N PRO A 164 -1.87 13.41 15.29
CA PRO A 164 -2.77 12.52 16.03
C PRO A 164 -2.91 11.12 15.38
N ARG A 165 -2.67 11.01 14.08
CA ARG A 165 -2.72 9.74 13.36
C ARG A 165 -1.62 8.77 13.78
N VAL A 166 -0.49 9.25 14.29
CA VAL A 166 0.65 8.41 14.70
C VAL A 166 0.21 7.39 15.76
N GLY A 167 -0.56 7.81 16.76
CA GLY A 167 -1.05 6.91 17.80
C GLY A 167 -1.99 5.81 17.26
N HIS A 168 -2.84 6.15 16.31
CA HIS A 168 -3.72 5.18 15.64
C HIS A 168 -2.93 4.17 14.80
N ILE A 169 -1.94 4.64 14.05
CA ILE A 169 -1.07 3.78 13.23
C ILE A 169 -0.27 2.80 14.11
N ILE A 170 0.28 3.26 15.24
CA ILE A 170 0.95 2.38 16.22
C ILE A 170 -0.02 1.30 16.71
N SER A 171 -1.24 1.67 17.05
CA SER A 171 -2.24 0.72 17.58
C SER A 171 -2.58 -0.35 16.54
N VAL A 172 -2.77 0.03 15.27
CA VAL A 172 -3.02 -0.90 14.16
C VAL A 172 -1.81 -1.81 13.93
N LEU A 173 -0.59 -1.26 13.87
CA LEU A 173 0.63 -2.04 13.68
C LEU A 173 0.81 -3.08 14.78
N ARG A 174 0.71 -2.65 16.03
CA ARG A 174 0.83 -3.54 17.20
C ARG A 174 -0.19 -4.67 17.11
N ARG A 175 -1.47 -4.31 16.92
CA ARG A 175 -2.55 -5.30 16.85
C ARG A 175 -2.39 -6.28 15.71
N SER A 176 -1.99 -5.80 14.53
CA SER A 176 -1.73 -6.63 13.35
C SER A 176 -0.60 -7.63 13.60
N LEU A 177 0.48 -7.21 14.25
CA LEU A 177 1.60 -8.10 14.60
C LEU A 177 1.25 -9.09 15.71
N GLU A 178 0.53 -8.68 16.76
CA GLU A 178 0.10 -9.55 17.85
C GLU A 178 -0.70 -10.76 17.35
N ILE A 179 -1.60 -10.54 16.40
CA ILE A 179 -2.47 -11.62 15.89
C ILE A 179 -1.94 -12.27 14.62
N GLY A 180 -1.19 -11.55 13.81
CA GLY A 180 -0.73 -12.01 12.50
C GLY A 180 0.56 -12.81 12.55
N LEU A 181 1.47 -12.49 13.46
CA LEU A 181 2.76 -13.18 13.60
C LEU A 181 2.57 -14.53 14.31
N GLN A 182 2.22 -15.54 13.53
CA GLN A 182 1.93 -16.91 13.98
C GLN A 182 2.77 -17.93 13.19
N GLY A 183 3.17 -19.03 13.84
CA GLY A 183 3.95 -20.07 13.15
C GLY A 183 5.23 -19.52 12.52
N PRO A 184 5.49 -19.80 11.23
CA PRO A 184 6.74 -19.43 10.56
C PRO A 184 6.81 -17.97 10.11
N GLY A 185 5.76 -17.16 10.31
CA GLY A 185 5.72 -15.78 9.83
C GLY A 185 4.39 -15.09 10.04
N ILE A 186 4.07 -14.15 9.17
CA ILE A 186 2.80 -13.43 9.20
C ILE A 186 1.79 -14.16 8.32
N ALA A 187 0.68 -14.59 8.94
CA ALA A 187 -0.41 -15.26 8.23
C ALA A 187 -1.03 -14.31 7.19
N LEU A 188 -1.16 -14.79 5.95
CA LEU A 188 -1.64 -13.97 4.84
C LEU A 188 -3.12 -13.58 5.01
N SER A 189 -3.92 -14.43 5.63
CA SER A 189 -5.32 -14.13 5.94
C SER A 189 -5.75 -14.76 7.26
N LEU A 190 -6.43 -13.99 8.08
CA LEU A 190 -7.01 -14.47 9.34
C LEU A 190 -8.41 -13.90 9.58
N SER A 191 -9.19 -14.57 10.42
CA SER A 191 -10.49 -14.09 10.90
C SER A 191 -10.28 -13.06 12.01
N ALA A 192 -10.82 -11.86 11.84
CA ALA A 192 -10.78 -10.84 12.89
C ALA A 192 -11.59 -11.23 14.13
N LYS A 193 -12.67 -11.98 13.95
CA LYS A 193 -13.56 -12.42 15.04
C LYS A 193 -12.92 -13.47 15.93
N THR A 194 -12.15 -14.40 15.34
CA THR A 194 -11.63 -15.56 16.07
C THR A 194 -10.11 -15.59 16.21
N GLY A 195 -9.40 -14.74 15.47
CA GLY A 195 -7.93 -14.77 15.36
C GLY A 195 -7.38 -16.01 14.63
N LYS A 196 -8.25 -16.88 14.09
CA LYS A 196 -7.81 -18.08 13.37
C LYS A 196 -7.28 -17.74 12.01
N VAL A 197 -6.19 -18.41 11.63
CA VAL A 197 -5.64 -18.37 10.26
C VAL A 197 -6.67 -18.99 9.32
N LEU A 198 -7.02 -18.24 8.27
CA LEU A 198 -7.94 -18.66 7.21
C LEU A 198 -7.19 -19.20 5.97
N SER A 199 -5.95 -18.72 5.76
CA SER A 199 -5.08 -19.24 4.70
C SER A 199 -3.83 -19.84 5.31
N PRO A 200 -3.42 -21.06 4.94
CA PRO A 200 -2.19 -21.67 5.43
C PRO A 200 -0.93 -21.09 4.79
N GLN A 201 -1.05 -20.02 4.03
CA GLN A 201 0.06 -19.39 3.34
C GLN A 201 0.73 -18.34 4.23
N TYR A 202 2.06 -18.41 4.28
CA TYR A 202 2.93 -17.44 4.94
C TYR A 202 3.88 -16.88 3.89
N ALA A 203 3.47 -15.81 3.23
CA ALA A 203 4.29 -15.15 2.24
C ALA A 203 5.51 -14.50 2.90
N TRP A 204 6.61 -14.37 2.17
CA TRP A 204 7.83 -13.76 2.69
C TRP A 204 7.72 -12.24 2.88
N TRP A 205 6.97 -11.57 2.00
CA TRP A 205 6.93 -10.11 1.89
C TRP A 205 6.39 -9.37 3.12
N PRO A 206 5.43 -9.89 3.94
CA PRO A 206 4.98 -9.16 5.13
C PRO A 206 6.06 -9.07 6.22
N MET A 207 7.05 -9.96 6.20
CA MET A 207 8.09 -9.99 7.23
C MET A 207 9.04 -8.78 7.15
N PRO A 208 9.70 -8.46 5.99
CA PRO A 208 10.49 -7.24 5.87
C PRO A 208 9.64 -5.98 6.06
N GLU A 209 8.35 -5.97 5.68
CA GLU A 209 7.45 -4.85 5.96
C GLU A 209 7.21 -4.68 7.46
N ALA A 210 7.07 -5.75 8.23
CA ALA A 210 6.95 -5.70 9.69
C ALA A 210 8.20 -5.11 10.35
N VAL A 211 9.38 -5.58 9.94
CA VAL A 211 10.67 -5.05 10.43
C VAL A 211 10.79 -3.56 10.11
N ARG A 212 10.47 -3.17 8.87
CA ARG A 212 10.50 -1.77 8.40
C ARG A 212 9.52 -0.88 9.16
N ALA A 213 8.26 -1.31 9.28
CA ALA A 213 7.21 -0.53 9.95
C ALA A 213 7.53 -0.30 11.43
N CYS A 214 7.99 -1.34 12.16
CA CYS A 214 8.43 -1.21 13.54
C CYS A 214 9.61 -0.26 13.66
N ALA A 215 10.65 -0.38 12.83
CA ALA A 215 11.82 0.49 12.86
C ALA A 215 11.46 1.97 12.63
N LEU A 216 10.54 2.25 11.67
CA LEU A 216 10.04 3.60 11.41
C LEU A 216 9.23 4.15 12.58
N GLY A 217 8.34 3.34 13.16
CA GLY A 217 7.55 3.70 14.34
C GLY A 217 8.44 4.00 15.56
N ILE A 218 9.44 3.15 15.84
CA ILE A 218 10.43 3.36 16.92
C ILE A 218 11.20 4.67 16.67
N ARG A 219 11.66 4.89 15.45
CA ARG A 219 12.40 6.12 15.12
C ARG A 219 11.57 7.36 15.38
N LEU A 220 10.28 7.32 15.03
CA LEU A 220 9.36 8.45 15.16
C LEU A 220 8.97 8.72 16.61
N THR A 221 8.64 7.68 17.40
CA THR A 221 7.96 7.81 18.69
C THR A 221 8.78 7.38 19.89
N LYS A 222 9.84 6.58 19.68
CA LYS A 222 10.61 5.91 20.75
C LYS A 222 9.78 4.89 21.57
N ASP A 223 8.69 4.40 21.01
CA ASP A 223 7.81 3.42 21.69
C ASP A 223 8.53 2.07 21.86
N GLN A 224 8.80 1.73 23.13
CA GLN A 224 9.52 0.49 23.49
C GLN A 224 8.73 -0.77 23.12
N SER A 225 7.41 -0.72 23.10
CA SER A 225 6.59 -1.89 22.74
C SER A 225 6.77 -2.33 21.29
N LEU A 226 7.10 -1.40 20.41
CA LEU A 226 7.43 -1.71 19.02
C LEU A 226 8.80 -2.37 18.87
N PHE A 227 9.72 -2.12 19.81
CA PHE A 227 11.04 -2.74 19.80
C PHE A 227 10.96 -4.26 20.03
N ASP A 228 10.15 -4.71 20.97
CA ASP A 228 9.96 -6.14 21.24
C ASP A 228 9.31 -6.84 20.04
N LEU A 229 8.33 -6.19 19.40
CA LEU A 229 7.70 -6.70 18.18
C LEU A 229 8.69 -6.72 16.99
N TRP A 230 9.51 -5.70 16.88
CA TRP A 230 10.59 -5.63 15.88
C TRP A 230 11.57 -6.79 16.04
N GLN A 231 12.09 -7.02 17.25
CA GLN A 231 13.02 -8.12 17.53
C GLN A 231 12.40 -9.48 17.18
N ARG A 232 11.14 -9.68 17.55
CA ARG A 232 10.43 -10.93 17.24
C ARG A 232 10.24 -11.12 15.73
N ALA A 233 9.84 -10.08 15.00
CA ALA A 233 9.69 -10.15 13.54
C ALA A 233 11.02 -10.41 12.84
N ASP A 234 12.10 -9.72 13.28
CA ASP A 234 13.45 -9.89 12.76
C ASP A 234 13.94 -11.33 12.97
N GLN A 235 13.80 -11.86 14.19
CA GLN A 235 14.18 -13.24 14.50
C GLN A 235 13.44 -14.25 13.61
N VAL A 236 12.11 -14.14 13.52
CA VAL A 236 11.28 -15.05 12.70
C VAL A 236 11.66 -14.97 11.23
N PHE A 237 11.97 -13.76 10.71
CA PHE A 237 12.41 -13.58 9.35
C PHE A 237 13.72 -14.33 9.06
N PHE A 238 14.75 -14.13 9.88
CA PHE A 238 16.04 -14.79 9.68
C PHE A 238 16.00 -16.30 9.92
N GLU A 239 15.17 -16.79 10.83
CA GLU A 239 14.99 -18.21 11.08
C GLU A 239 14.28 -18.97 9.96
N ASN A 240 13.33 -18.34 9.26
CA ASN A 240 12.44 -19.06 8.34
C ASN A 240 12.57 -18.66 6.86
N TYR A 241 13.07 -17.46 6.56
CA TYR A 241 13.06 -16.90 5.19
C TYR A 241 14.47 -16.58 4.66
N TRP A 242 15.46 -16.44 5.54
CA TRP A 242 16.83 -16.15 5.15
C TRP A 242 17.67 -17.42 5.21
N GLN A 243 18.02 -17.97 4.01
CA GLN A 243 18.91 -19.13 3.87
C GLN A 243 20.12 -18.76 3.05
#